data_e0c1ceba4f8b47bd0862e8fd4e9c573f
#
_entry.id   e0c1ceba4f8b47bd0862e8fd4e9c573f
#
_cell.length_a   1.000
_cell.length_b   1.000
_cell.length_c   1.000
_cell.angle_alpha   90.00
_cell.angle_beta   90.00
_cell.angle_gamma   90.00
#
_symmetry.space_group_name_H-M   'P 1'
#
loop_
_entity.id
_entity.type
_entity.pdbx_description
1 polymer ?
#
loop_
_entity_poly.entity_id
_entity_poly.type
_entity_poly.pdbx_seq_one_letter_code
_entity_poly.pdbx_strand_id
1 'polypeptide(L)' 'MKRKLSPWCKAVKIAMIQKDWGVADLAQAVKMTKEYTSAVINGRVISEPAAKVISDVLNIEQTALTSSE' A
#
# COMPACT_ATOMS: atom_id res chain seq x y z
N MET A 1 7.42 -18.33 11.16
CA MET A 1 7.38 -18.12 10.04
C MET A 1 7.08 -16.85 9.75
N LYS A 2 7.37 -16.36 8.81
CA LYS A 2 7.11 -15.15 8.56
C LYS A 2 6.27 -15.07 7.43
N ARG A 3 5.44 -14.13 7.38
CA ARG A 3 4.62 -13.91 6.33
C ARG A 3 5.27 -13.16 5.31
N LYS A 4 5.16 -13.50 4.07
CA LYS A 4 5.71 -12.72 3.03
C LYS A 4 4.77 -11.68 2.65
N LEU A 5 5.19 -10.47 2.51
CA LEU A 5 4.37 -9.40 1.99
C LEU A 5 4.15 -9.62 0.51
N SER A 6 2.98 -9.25 0.04
CA SER A 6 2.70 -9.38 -1.38
C SER A 6 3.59 -8.40 -2.15
N PRO A 7 3.79 -8.63 -3.44
CA PRO A 7 4.58 -7.70 -4.24
C PRO A 7 4.01 -6.28 -4.17
N TRP A 8 2.70 -6.14 -4.09
CA TRP A 8 2.10 -4.83 -4.00
C TRP A 8 2.49 -4.14 -2.69
N CYS A 9 2.46 -4.86 -1.58
CA CYS A 9 2.84 -4.27 -0.30
C CYS A 9 4.27 -3.77 -0.33
N LYS A 10 5.15 -4.53 -0.94
CA LYS A 10 6.53 -4.11 -1.07
C LYS A 10 6.65 -2.87 -1.93
N ALA A 11 5.92 -2.84 -3.04
CA ALA A 11 5.96 -1.69 -3.91
C ALA A 11 5.47 -0.44 -3.20
N VAL A 12 4.45 -0.58 -2.38
CA VAL A 12 3.93 0.55 -1.62
C VAL A 12 5.00 1.07 -0.67
N LYS A 13 5.66 0.19 0.04
CA LYS A 13 6.65 0.63 1.01
C LYS A 13 7.84 1.28 0.34
N ILE A 14 8.26 0.74 -0.79
CA ILE A 14 9.36 1.34 -1.53
C ILE A 14 8.96 2.73 -2.03
N ALA A 15 7.76 2.86 -2.55
CA ALA A 15 7.31 4.16 -3.04
C ALA A 15 7.23 5.17 -1.91
N MET A 16 6.78 4.74 -0.73
CA MET A 16 6.71 5.65 0.40
C MET A 16 8.10 6.12 0.80
N ILE A 17 9.07 5.23 0.79
CA ILE A 17 10.43 5.59 1.12
C ILE A 17 10.97 6.59 0.10
N GLN A 18 10.68 6.36 -1.16
CA GLN A 18 11.16 7.26 -2.20
C GLN A 18 10.56 8.65 -2.07
N LYS A 19 9.34 8.73 -1.58
CA LYS A 19 8.70 10.02 -1.37
C LYS A 19 8.96 10.57 0.02
N ASP A 20 9.63 9.80 0.84
CA ASP A 20 9.89 10.21 2.22
C ASP A 20 8.59 10.39 2.99
N TRP A 21 7.66 9.49 2.76
CA TRP A 21 6.35 9.55 3.39
C TRP A 21 6.25 8.49 4.48
N GLY A 22 5.61 8.85 5.58
CA GLY A 22 5.23 7.86 6.58
C GLY A 22 3.79 7.45 6.33
N VAL A 23 3.29 6.59 7.20
CA VAL A 23 1.93 6.10 7.08
C VAL A 23 0.94 7.25 7.22
N ALA A 24 1.23 8.20 8.10
CA ALA A 24 0.34 9.33 8.29
C ALA A 24 0.21 10.15 7.02
N ASP A 25 1.33 10.33 6.31
CA ASP A 25 1.29 11.08 5.08
C ASP A 25 0.45 10.36 4.03
N LEU A 26 0.64 9.05 3.92
CA LEU A 26 -0.14 8.27 2.97
C LEU A 26 -1.61 8.29 3.34
N ALA A 27 -1.92 8.13 4.62
CA ALA A 27 -3.30 8.12 5.06
C ALA A 27 -4.00 9.42 4.70
N GLN A 28 -3.31 10.54 4.85
CA GLN A 28 -3.89 11.80 4.47
C GLN A 28 -4.12 11.88 2.98
N ALA A 29 -3.17 11.40 2.21
CA ALA A 29 -3.27 11.49 0.77
C ALA A 29 -4.43 10.65 0.24
N VAL A 30 -4.71 9.52 0.88
CA VAL A 30 -5.80 8.66 0.44
C VAL A 30 -7.06 8.86 1.25
N LYS A 31 -7.03 9.81 2.20
CA LYS A 31 -8.21 10.16 3.00
C LYS A 31 -8.76 8.99 3.78
N MET A 32 -7.87 8.26 4.40
CA MET A 32 -8.22 7.15 5.26
C MET A 32 -7.55 7.33 6.60
N THR A 33 -7.98 6.55 7.59
CA THR A 33 -7.34 6.62 8.88
C THR A 33 -5.95 6.00 8.81
N LYS A 34 -5.10 6.41 9.71
CA LYS A 34 -3.76 5.89 9.78
C LYS A 34 -3.77 4.39 10.07
N GLU A 35 -4.64 3.97 10.98
CA GLU A 35 -4.73 2.57 11.35
C GLU A 35 -5.18 1.72 10.18
N TYR A 36 -6.18 2.19 9.45
CA TYR A 36 -6.67 1.42 8.32
C TYR A 36 -5.61 1.35 7.21
N THR A 37 -4.99 2.48 6.94
CA THR A 37 -3.96 2.52 5.92
C THR A 37 -2.82 1.58 6.26
N SER A 38 -2.41 1.60 7.51
CA SER A 38 -1.34 0.72 7.96
C SER A 38 -1.72 -0.74 7.79
N ALA A 39 -2.95 -1.08 8.15
CA ALA A 39 -3.40 -2.46 8.02
C ALA A 39 -3.40 -2.91 6.57
N VAL A 40 -3.80 -2.02 5.66
CA VAL A 40 -3.86 -2.37 4.25
C VAL A 40 -2.45 -2.57 3.69
N ILE A 41 -1.55 -1.66 3.98
CA ILE A 41 -0.21 -1.76 3.40
C ILE A 41 0.63 -2.84 4.04
N ASN A 42 0.20 -3.34 5.19
CA ASN A 42 0.90 -4.45 5.83
C ASN A 42 0.26 -5.79 5.55
N GLY A 43 -0.78 -5.79 4.75
CA GLY A 43 -1.40 -7.05 4.36
C GLY A 43 -2.37 -7.63 5.35
N ARG A 44 -2.71 -6.88 6.40
CA ARG A 44 -3.67 -7.39 7.37
C ARG A 44 -5.09 -7.25 6.90
N VAL A 45 -5.35 -6.23 6.09
CA VAL A 45 -6.67 -6.01 5.52
C VAL A 45 -6.51 -6.04 4.03
N ILE A 46 -7.36 -6.81 3.36
CA ILE A 46 -7.32 -6.89 1.93
C ILE A 46 -8.53 -6.15 1.41
N SER A 47 -8.29 -5.05 0.73
CA SER A 47 -9.36 -4.23 0.22
C SER A 47 -8.95 -3.71 -1.14
N GLU A 48 -9.63 -4.16 -2.18
CA GLU A 48 -9.30 -3.72 -3.53
C GLU A 48 -9.50 -2.23 -3.74
N PRO A 49 -10.60 -1.65 -3.25
CA PRO A 49 -10.76 -0.20 -3.42
C PRO A 49 -9.64 0.59 -2.74
N ALA A 50 -9.25 0.17 -1.54
CA ALA A 50 -8.19 0.87 -0.85
C ALA A 50 -6.86 0.72 -1.58
N ALA A 51 -6.58 -0.49 -2.05
CA ALA A 51 -5.35 -0.73 -2.77
C ALA A 51 -5.28 0.11 -4.03
N LYS A 52 -6.41 0.26 -4.71
CA LYS A 52 -6.45 1.04 -5.93
C LYS A 52 -6.15 2.50 -5.66
N VAL A 53 -6.75 3.06 -4.61
CA VAL A 53 -6.52 4.46 -4.28
C VAL A 53 -5.06 4.67 -3.89
N ILE A 54 -4.51 3.75 -3.09
CA ILE A 54 -3.13 3.86 -2.67
C ILE A 54 -2.20 3.75 -3.88
N SER A 55 -2.49 2.82 -4.79
CA SER A 55 -1.68 2.67 -5.99
C SER A 55 -1.70 3.93 -6.84
N ASP A 56 -2.87 4.53 -6.97
CA ASP A 56 -3.00 5.76 -7.72
C ASP A 56 -2.16 6.87 -7.14
N VAL A 57 -2.24 7.04 -5.84
CA VAL A 57 -1.51 8.12 -5.18
C VAL A 57 -0.01 7.91 -5.29
N LEU A 58 0.42 6.67 -5.15
CA LEU A 58 1.85 6.37 -5.19
C LEU A 58 2.33 6.04 -6.59
N ASN A 59 1.43 6.05 -7.56
CA ASN A 59 1.79 5.78 -8.95
C ASN A 59 2.39 4.40 -9.12
N ILE A 60 1.79 3.41 -8.48
CA ILE A 60 2.25 2.04 -8.56
C ILE A 60 1.47 1.34 -9.64
N GLU A 61 2.14 0.54 -10.43
CA GLU A 61 1.46 -0.17 -11.49
C GLU A 61 0.53 -1.21 -10.93
N GLN A 62 -0.63 -1.29 -11.53
CA GLN A 62 -1.62 -2.21 -11.03
C GLN A 62 -1.27 -3.65 -11.30
N THR A 63 -0.39 -3.90 -12.22
CA THR A 63 0.04 -5.26 -12.45
C THR A 63 0.67 -5.86 -11.23
N ALA A 64 1.22 -5.02 -10.36
CA ALA A 64 1.80 -5.53 -9.13
C ALA A 64 0.75 -6.14 -8.22
N LEU A 65 -0.49 -5.68 -8.38
CA LEU A 65 -1.56 -6.21 -7.58
C LEU A 65 -1.96 -7.59 -8.05
N THR A 66 -2.05 -7.75 -9.35
CA THR A 66 -2.54 -9.00 -9.87
C THR A 66 -1.44 -9.99 -10.13
N SER A 67 -0.21 -9.57 -10.06
CA SER A 67 0.85 -10.40 -10.35
C SER A 67 0.94 -11.47 -9.37
N SER A 68 0.57 -12.56 -9.62
CA SER A 68 0.68 -13.47 -8.70
C SER A 68 1.77 -14.28 -8.92
N GLU A 69 2.30 -14.16 -9.74
CA GLU A 69 3.31 -14.88 -9.84
C GLU A 69 4.25 -14.47 -9.68
#